data_b97f962fe5dcf85fb238de0f8db37c3d
#
_entry.id   b97f962fe5dcf85fb238de0f8db37c3d
#
_cell.length_a   1.000
_cell.length_b   1.000
_cell.length_c   1.000
_cell.angle_alpha   90.00
_cell.angle_beta   90.00
_cell.angle_gamma   90.00
#
_symmetry.space_group_name_H-M   'P 1'
#
loop_
_entity.id
_entity.type
_entity.pdbx_description
1 polymer ?
#
loop_
_entity_poly.entity_id
_entity_poly.type
_entity_poly.pdbx_seq_one_letter_code
_entity_poly.pdbx_strand_id
1 'polypeptide(L)'
;MKPLKLAKEEKELLIEDLQGHLELDHNIELGRLATEQLIDYMLQQLAAPIYNQAIEDAGKTLMERMSSLEEDLYAMKMTKKITRR
;
A
#
# COMPACT_ATOMS: atom_id res chain seq x y z
N MET A 1 -6.02 -11.41 8.26
CA MET A 1 -5.96 -10.07 7.66
C MET A 1 -7.34 -9.43 7.64
N LYS A 2 -7.41 -8.18 8.00
CA LYS A 2 -8.67 -7.45 7.95
C LYS A 2 -9.03 -7.11 6.52
N PRO A 3 -10.32 -7.15 6.15
CA PRO A 3 -10.71 -6.75 4.81
C PRO A 3 -10.40 -5.26 4.58
N LEU A 4 -10.06 -4.95 3.36
CA LEU A 4 -9.78 -3.59 2.95
C LEU A 4 -11.09 -2.82 2.92
N LYS A 5 -11.15 -1.72 3.66
CA LYS A 5 -12.34 -0.89 3.70
C LYS A 5 -12.04 0.49 3.17
N LEU A 6 -12.91 0.97 2.32
CA LEU A 6 -12.83 2.32 1.78
C LEU A 6 -13.85 3.21 2.48
N ALA A 7 -13.51 4.47 2.67
CA ALA A 7 -14.48 5.45 3.12
C ALA A 7 -15.59 5.57 2.07
N LYS A 8 -16.76 5.94 2.51
CA LYS A 8 -17.93 6.04 1.62
C LYS A 8 -17.65 6.96 0.43
N GLU A 9 -17.06 8.11 0.69
CA GLU A 9 -16.74 9.08 -0.35
C GLU A 9 -15.73 8.54 -1.35
N GLU A 10 -14.73 7.82 -0.88
CA GLU A 10 -13.73 7.19 -1.75
C GLU A 10 -14.36 6.15 -2.64
N LYS A 11 -15.25 5.34 -2.08
CA LYS A 11 -15.94 4.30 -2.84
C LYS A 11 -16.84 4.91 -3.90
N GLU A 12 -17.54 5.99 -3.56
CA GLU A 12 -18.37 6.72 -4.52
C GLU A 12 -17.57 7.22 -5.70
N LEU A 13 -16.40 7.81 -5.43
CA LEU A 13 -15.53 8.29 -6.49
C LEU A 13 -15.02 7.16 -7.37
N LEU A 14 -14.67 6.04 -6.77
CA LEU A 14 -14.22 4.87 -7.53
C LEU A 14 -15.31 4.32 -8.44
N ILE A 15 -16.56 4.30 -7.95
CA ILE A 15 -17.68 3.84 -8.77
C ILE A 15 -17.83 4.75 -9.99
N GLU A 16 -17.82 6.05 -9.78
CA GLU A 16 -17.97 7.01 -10.88
C GLU A 16 -16.81 6.92 -11.86
N ASP A 17 -15.58 6.83 -11.35
CA ASP A 17 -14.40 6.75 -12.20
C ASP A 17 -14.40 5.45 -13.01
N LEU A 18 -14.75 4.33 -12.40
CA LEU A 18 -14.77 3.07 -13.09
C LEU A 18 -15.88 3.03 -14.15
N GLN A 19 -17.07 3.55 -13.81
CA GLN A 19 -18.15 3.65 -14.80
C GLN A 19 -17.72 4.46 -16.01
N GLY A 20 -17.10 5.60 -15.76
CA GLY A 20 -16.63 6.48 -16.84
C GLY A 20 -15.56 5.81 -17.69
N HIS A 21 -14.61 5.15 -17.06
CA HIS A 21 -13.54 4.44 -17.76
C HIS A 21 -14.09 3.33 -18.67
N LEU A 22 -14.99 2.51 -18.14
CA LEU A 22 -15.58 1.42 -18.89
C LEU A 22 -16.39 1.94 -20.08
N GLU A 23 -17.12 3.01 -19.88
CA GLU A 23 -17.92 3.58 -20.96
C GLU A 23 -17.07 4.21 -22.05
N LEU A 24 -16.11 5.03 -21.66
CA LEU A 24 -15.29 5.79 -22.61
C LEU A 24 -14.23 4.93 -23.32
N ASP A 25 -13.56 4.07 -22.57
CA ASP A 25 -12.43 3.33 -23.12
C ASP A 25 -12.80 1.93 -23.65
N HIS A 26 -13.87 1.36 -23.14
CA HIS A 26 -14.25 -0.01 -23.49
C HIS A 26 -15.66 -0.12 -24.04
N ASN A 27 -16.37 0.96 -24.10
CA ASN A 27 -17.76 1.01 -24.60
C ASN A 27 -18.66 0.02 -23.84
N ILE A 28 -18.43 -0.10 -22.54
CA ILE A 28 -19.23 -0.95 -21.67
C ILE A 28 -20.04 -0.06 -20.74
N GLU A 29 -21.36 -0.23 -20.79
CA GLU A 29 -22.27 0.50 -19.94
C GLU A 29 -22.66 -0.38 -18.76
N LEU A 30 -22.15 -0.01 -17.57
CA LEU A 30 -22.39 -0.77 -16.36
C LEU A 30 -23.14 0.10 -15.36
N GLY A 31 -24.23 -0.45 -14.81
CA GLY A 31 -25.02 0.28 -13.83
C GLY A 31 -24.23 0.49 -12.53
N ARG A 32 -24.71 1.43 -11.72
CA ARG A 32 -24.05 1.78 -10.47
C ARG A 32 -23.88 0.58 -9.53
N LEU A 33 -24.94 -0.18 -9.33
CA LEU A 33 -24.90 -1.34 -8.43
C LEU A 33 -23.92 -2.40 -8.94
N ALA A 34 -23.97 -2.68 -10.24
CA ALA A 34 -23.07 -3.65 -10.84
C ALA A 34 -21.61 -3.19 -10.73
N THR A 35 -21.37 -1.89 -10.90
CA THR A 35 -20.03 -1.32 -10.76
C THR A 35 -19.54 -1.45 -9.32
N GLU A 36 -20.43 -1.18 -8.36
CA GLU A 36 -20.09 -1.34 -6.94
C GLU A 36 -19.72 -2.78 -6.60
N GLN A 37 -20.52 -3.72 -7.12
CA GLN A 37 -20.26 -5.13 -6.89
C GLN A 37 -18.93 -5.57 -7.52
N LEU A 38 -18.61 -5.03 -8.67
CA LEU A 38 -17.33 -5.30 -9.33
C LEU A 38 -16.17 -4.77 -8.49
N ILE A 39 -16.29 -3.56 -7.96
CA ILE A 39 -15.28 -2.98 -7.09
C ILE A 39 -15.11 -3.84 -5.83
N ASP A 40 -16.21 -4.26 -5.22
CA ASP A 40 -16.15 -5.09 -4.02
C ASP A 40 -15.45 -6.42 -4.30
N TYR A 41 -15.73 -7.01 -5.45
CA TYR A 41 -15.08 -8.25 -5.86
C TYR A 41 -13.58 -8.03 -6.05
N MET A 42 -13.22 -6.96 -6.75
CA MET A 42 -11.81 -6.63 -6.99
C MET A 42 -11.06 -6.39 -5.69
N LEU A 43 -11.66 -5.63 -4.77
CA LEU A 43 -11.06 -5.38 -3.47
C LEU A 43 -10.82 -6.69 -2.71
N GLN A 44 -11.79 -7.58 -2.76
CA GLN A 44 -11.68 -8.87 -2.10
C GLN A 44 -10.52 -9.69 -2.67
N GLN A 45 -10.35 -9.67 -3.99
CA GLN A 45 -9.29 -10.41 -4.66
C GLN A 45 -7.91 -9.76 -4.49
N LEU A 46 -7.86 -8.43 -4.44
CA LEU A 46 -6.61 -7.70 -4.40
C LEU A 46 -6.11 -7.38 -3.00
N ALA A 47 -6.98 -7.51 -1.99
CA ALA A 47 -6.63 -7.11 -0.62
C ALA A 47 -5.38 -7.82 -0.11
N ALA A 48 -5.30 -9.14 -0.27
CA ALA A 48 -4.14 -9.89 0.22
C ALA A 48 -2.84 -9.55 -0.53
N PRO A 49 -2.83 -9.54 -1.88
CA PRO A 49 -1.62 -9.15 -2.60
C PRO A 49 -1.15 -7.73 -2.26
N ILE A 50 -2.09 -6.78 -2.17
CA ILE A 50 -1.74 -5.39 -1.86
C ILE A 50 -1.18 -5.29 -0.44
N TYR A 51 -1.83 -5.94 0.51
CA TYR A 51 -1.38 -5.94 1.90
C TYR A 51 0.01 -6.56 2.02
N ASN A 52 0.22 -7.69 1.36
CA ASN A 52 1.50 -8.38 1.40
C ASN A 52 2.61 -7.54 0.77
N GLN A 53 2.31 -6.84 -0.32
CA GLN A 53 3.27 -5.96 -0.95
C GLN A 53 3.64 -4.80 -0.01
N ALA A 54 2.65 -4.24 0.66
CA ALA A 54 2.88 -3.14 1.60
C ALA A 54 3.74 -3.60 2.78
N ILE A 55 3.48 -4.78 3.31
CA ILE A 55 4.27 -5.34 4.41
C ILE A 55 5.70 -5.62 3.97
N GLU A 56 5.86 -6.14 2.76
CA GLU A 56 7.19 -6.40 2.22
C GLU A 56 7.98 -5.11 2.05
N ASP A 57 7.35 -4.07 1.52
CA ASP A 57 7.99 -2.77 1.35
C ASP A 57 8.34 -2.14 2.70
N ALA A 58 7.46 -2.25 3.67
CA ALA A 58 7.72 -1.76 5.02
C ALA A 58 8.88 -2.50 5.65
N GLY A 59 8.95 -3.81 5.42
CA GLY A 59 10.05 -4.63 5.92
C GLY A 59 11.39 -4.21 5.35
N LYS A 60 11.43 -3.92 4.06
CA LYS A 60 12.64 -3.44 3.40
C LYS A 60 13.10 -2.12 3.99
N THR A 61 12.16 -1.19 4.19
CA THR A 61 12.46 0.11 4.79
C THR A 61 13.00 -0.06 6.19
N LEU A 62 12.40 -0.94 6.97
CA LEU A 62 12.86 -1.22 8.34
C LEU A 62 14.29 -1.75 8.34
N MET A 63 14.59 -2.69 7.46
CA MET A 63 15.92 -3.27 7.37
C MET A 63 16.96 -2.23 6.96
N GLU A 64 16.62 -1.35 6.04
CA GLU A 64 17.51 -0.26 5.66
C GLU A 64 17.79 0.67 6.83
N ARG A 65 16.75 1.02 7.60
CA ARG A 65 16.89 1.88 8.77
C ARG A 65 17.70 1.21 9.85
N MET A 66 17.50 -0.08 10.07
CA MET A 66 18.27 -0.83 11.05
C MET A 66 19.73 -0.93 10.67
N SER A 67 20.01 -1.12 9.39
CA SER A 67 21.36 -1.18 8.89
C SER A 67 22.09 0.15 9.11
N SER A 68 21.39 1.24 8.82
CA SER A 68 21.93 2.58 9.02
C SER A 68 22.21 2.86 10.52
N LEU A 69 21.28 2.45 11.37
CA LEU A 69 21.42 2.61 12.81
C LEU A 69 22.60 1.79 13.35
N GLU A 70 22.77 0.60 12.82
CA GLU A 70 23.88 -0.27 13.18
C GLU A 70 25.22 0.39 12.84
N GLU A 71 25.30 1.00 11.67
CA GLU A 71 26.49 1.75 11.26
C GLU A 71 26.78 2.91 12.19
N ASP A 72 25.74 3.63 12.59
CA ASP A 72 25.86 4.76 13.51
C ASP A 72 26.40 4.30 14.87
N LEU A 73 25.89 3.19 15.36
CA LEU A 73 26.34 2.66 16.63
C LEU A 73 27.80 2.20 16.55
N TYR A 74 28.16 1.60 15.44
CA TYR A 74 29.52 1.15 15.23
C TYR A 74 30.49 2.33 15.17
N ALA A 75 30.09 3.39 14.50
CA ALA A 75 30.88 4.62 14.42
C ALA A 75 31.06 5.25 15.80
N MET A 76 30.01 5.24 16.61
CA MET A 76 30.09 5.74 17.98
C MET A 76 31.09 4.94 18.82
N LYS A 77 31.08 3.66 18.65
CA LYS A 77 32.00 2.78 19.36
C LYS A 77 33.44 3.10 19.01
N MET A 78 33.72 3.31 17.76
CA MET A 78 35.06 3.67 17.30
C MET A 78 35.52 5.02 17.83
N THR A 79 34.62 5.99 17.76
CA THR A 79 34.87 7.34 18.24
C THR A 79 35.18 7.30 19.73
N LYS A 80 34.39 6.59 20.48
CA LYS A 80 34.59 6.46 21.93
C LYS A 80 35.91 5.82 22.24
N LYS A 81 36.28 4.81 21.50
CA LYS A 81 37.53 4.10 21.68
C LYS A 81 38.72 5.02 21.43
N ILE A 82 38.64 5.86 20.43
CA ILE A 82 39.70 6.85 20.13
C ILE A 82 39.81 7.88 21.23
N THR A 83 38.69 8.34 21.73
CA THR A 83 38.65 9.40 22.76
C THR A 83 39.26 8.93 24.08
N ARG A 84 39.24 7.67 24.32
CA ARG A 84 39.75 7.11 25.56
C ARG A 84 41.26 7.17 25.69
N ARG A 85 41.93 7.35 24.62
CA ARG A 85 43.36 7.46 24.64
C ARG A 85 43.82 8.82 25.09
#